data_5f498ed7691d89267decc01bb04ae567
#
_entry.id   5f498ed7691d89267decc01bb04ae567
#
_cell.length_a   1.000
_cell.length_b   1.000
_cell.length_c   1.000
_cell.angle_alpha   90.00
_cell.angle_beta   90.00
_cell.angle_gamma   90.00
#
_symmetry.space_group_name_H-M   'P 1'
#
loop_
_entity.id
_entity.type
_entity.pdbx_description
1 polymer ?
#
loop_
_entity_poly.entity_id
_entity_poly.type
_entity_poly.pdbx_seq_one_letter_code
_entity_poly.pdbx_strand_id
1 'polypeptide(L)'
;FFIKLVEICSEKHDIPIAMHLDHHEDYNEIINAIDIGTKSVMIDASHLDFEENIKKVQMVVEYAHKFDVTVEGELGILGGQEDDLVRDDKDSKYTNPAQAKEYVERTGIDSLAVAIGTAHGVYKEEPKLDFERLAEIRAVVDIPLVLHGASGVPADQVKRAIDLGITKVNIATELKMPFAETLREVLINNPNESDPRKYFGPAKESMKKVAIEKILMCGSNGK
;
A
#
# COMPACT_ATOMS: atom_id res chain seq x y z
N PHE A 1 11.91 12.46 -11.41
CA PHE A 1 10.98 12.54 -12.54
C PHE A 1 9.53 12.38 -12.06
N PHE A 2 9.15 11.27 -11.42
CA PHE A 2 7.79 10.99 -10.95
C PHE A 2 7.28 12.02 -9.95
N ILE A 3 8.10 12.51 -9.02
CA ILE A 3 7.74 13.57 -8.07
C ILE A 3 7.20 14.80 -8.83
N LYS A 4 7.90 15.25 -9.88
CA LYS A 4 7.45 16.41 -10.69
C LYS A 4 6.16 16.14 -11.47
N LEU A 5 5.93 14.90 -11.90
CA LEU A 5 4.64 14.53 -12.51
C LEU A 5 3.50 14.59 -11.50
N VAL A 6 3.72 14.10 -10.28
CA VAL A 6 2.72 14.16 -9.20
C VAL A 6 2.41 15.61 -8.82
N GLU A 7 3.43 16.46 -8.67
CA GLU A 7 3.25 17.90 -8.41
C GLU A 7 2.38 18.56 -9.50
N ILE A 8 2.72 18.37 -10.78
CA ILE A 8 1.95 18.91 -11.91
C ILE A 8 0.50 18.37 -11.92
N CYS A 9 0.30 17.09 -11.61
CA CYS A 9 -1.03 16.52 -11.53
C CYS A 9 -1.83 17.12 -10.37
N SER A 10 -1.20 17.30 -9.22
CA SER A 10 -1.82 17.91 -8.03
C SER A 10 -2.23 19.37 -8.29
N GLU A 11 -1.37 20.15 -8.97
CA GLU A 11 -1.70 21.53 -9.36
C GLU A 11 -2.83 21.63 -10.37
N LYS A 12 -2.93 20.63 -11.28
CA LYS A 12 -3.92 20.59 -12.36
C LYS A 12 -5.29 20.10 -11.90
N HIS A 13 -5.33 19.26 -10.91
CA HIS A 13 -6.54 18.61 -10.40
C HIS A 13 -6.75 19.03 -8.95
N ASP A 14 -7.95 19.47 -8.62
CA ASP A 14 -8.32 19.89 -7.25
C ASP A 14 -8.58 18.66 -6.36
N ILE A 15 -7.57 17.80 -6.26
CA ILE A 15 -7.53 16.62 -5.39
C ILE A 15 -6.15 16.48 -4.76
N PRO A 16 -6.05 16.06 -3.50
CA PRO A 16 -4.76 15.77 -2.89
C PRO A 16 -4.14 14.51 -3.52
N ILE A 17 -2.92 14.65 -4.04
CA ILE A 17 -2.15 13.54 -4.61
C ILE A 17 -0.80 13.51 -3.91
N ALA A 18 -0.43 12.38 -3.32
CA ALA A 18 0.88 12.16 -2.72
C ALA A 18 1.60 11.00 -3.41
N MET A 19 2.90 11.17 -3.65
CA MET A 19 3.77 10.06 -4.03
C MET A 19 4.28 9.38 -2.77
N HIS A 20 4.03 8.09 -2.65
CA HIS A 20 4.48 7.26 -1.54
C HIS A 20 5.50 6.23 -2.05
N LEU A 21 6.62 6.10 -1.36
CA LEU A 21 7.60 5.04 -1.59
C LEU A 21 7.18 3.82 -0.77
N ASP A 22 6.58 2.83 -1.44
CA ASP A 22 5.97 1.66 -0.81
C ASP A 22 6.97 0.49 -0.70
N HIS A 23 6.91 -0.29 0.35
CA HIS A 23 7.69 -1.54 0.59
C HIS A 23 9.19 -1.50 0.24
N HIS A 24 9.92 -0.53 0.78
CA HIS A 24 11.38 -0.53 0.67
C HIS A 24 12.04 -1.09 1.94
N GLU A 25 13.08 -1.90 1.76
CA GLU A 25 13.83 -2.52 2.85
C GLU A 25 15.20 -1.87 3.07
N ASP A 26 15.77 -1.20 2.05
CA ASP A 26 17.08 -0.58 2.14
C ASP A 26 17.00 0.88 2.63
N TYR A 27 17.73 1.16 3.70
CA TYR A 27 17.81 2.50 4.29
C TYR A 27 18.30 3.55 3.31
N ASN A 28 19.35 3.24 2.53
CA ASN A 28 19.95 4.23 1.64
C ASN A 28 19.04 4.57 0.45
N GLU A 29 18.28 3.61 -0.06
CA GLU A 29 17.28 3.85 -1.11
C GLU A 29 16.18 4.80 -0.61
N ILE A 30 15.71 4.61 0.63
CA ILE A 30 14.70 5.49 1.26
C ILE A 30 15.27 6.89 1.45
N ILE A 31 16.49 7.03 1.98
CA ILE A 31 17.15 8.33 2.17
C ILE A 31 17.33 9.05 0.83
N ASN A 32 17.81 8.35 -0.19
CA ASN A 32 17.93 8.92 -1.54
C ASN A 32 16.58 9.41 -2.09
N ALA A 33 15.48 8.68 -1.84
CA ALA A 33 14.15 9.10 -2.25
C ALA A 33 13.68 10.36 -1.50
N ILE A 34 13.99 10.47 -0.22
CA ILE A 34 13.72 11.67 0.60
C ILE A 34 14.52 12.87 0.05
N ASP A 35 15.81 12.69 -0.21
CA ASP A 35 16.72 13.75 -0.68
C ASP A 35 16.29 14.33 -2.04
N ILE A 36 15.69 13.52 -2.90
CA ILE A 36 15.14 13.99 -4.18
C ILE A 36 13.71 14.53 -4.07
N GLY A 37 13.12 14.57 -2.87
CA GLY A 37 11.89 15.29 -2.57
C GLY A 37 10.63 14.41 -2.36
N THR A 38 10.76 13.09 -2.14
CA THR A 38 9.62 12.25 -1.72
C THR A 38 9.14 12.68 -0.33
N LYS A 39 7.83 12.81 -0.15
CA LYS A 39 7.21 13.30 1.10
C LYS A 39 6.51 12.22 1.93
N SER A 40 6.46 11.00 1.44
CA SER A 40 5.89 9.87 2.14
C SER A 40 6.66 8.60 1.76
N VAL A 41 7.13 7.87 2.77
CA VAL A 41 7.94 6.67 2.58
C VAL A 41 7.48 5.54 3.51
N MET A 42 7.73 4.30 3.11
CA MET A 42 7.58 3.13 3.95
C MET A 42 8.92 2.42 4.09
N ILE A 43 9.24 2.01 5.31
CA ILE A 43 10.30 1.04 5.60
C ILE A 43 9.67 -0.29 5.99
N ASP A 44 9.81 -1.31 5.16
CA ASP A 44 9.35 -2.67 5.46
C ASP A 44 10.46 -3.48 6.13
N ALA A 45 10.37 -3.56 7.45
CA ALA A 45 11.21 -4.40 8.28
C ALA A 45 10.40 -5.50 9.00
N SER A 46 9.18 -5.78 8.54
CA SER A 46 8.22 -6.70 9.15
C SER A 46 8.72 -8.15 9.25
N HIS A 47 9.65 -8.54 8.37
CA HIS A 47 10.28 -9.86 8.36
C HIS A 47 11.36 -10.05 9.44
N LEU A 48 11.86 -8.96 10.03
CA LEU A 48 12.85 -9.00 11.11
C LEU A 48 12.18 -9.31 12.46
N ASP A 49 12.98 -9.60 13.47
CA ASP A 49 12.44 -9.65 14.82
C ASP A 49 11.98 -8.26 15.29
N PHE A 50 11.17 -8.23 16.35
CA PHE A 50 10.52 -7.01 16.83
C PHE A 50 11.50 -5.88 17.17
N GLU A 51 12.61 -6.21 17.81
CA GLU A 51 13.63 -5.24 18.21
C GLU A 51 14.44 -4.72 17.01
N GLU A 52 14.74 -5.59 16.06
CA GLU A 52 15.44 -5.21 14.83
C GLU A 52 14.55 -4.37 13.93
N ASN A 53 13.27 -4.72 13.80
CA ASN A 53 12.28 -3.91 13.08
C ASN A 53 12.21 -2.50 13.67
N ILE A 54 12.04 -2.36 15.00
CA ILE A 54 12.01 -1.05 15.66
C ILE A 54 13.27 -0.24 15.36
N LYS A 55 14.45 -0.82 15.52
CA LYS A 55 15.73 -0.11 15.28
C LYS A 55 15.83 0.40 13.83
N LYS A 56 15.48 -0.45 12.88
CA LYS A 56 15.57 -0.11 11.46
C LYS A 56 14.60 1.02 11.10
N VAL A 57 13.38 0.95 11.62
CA VAL A 57 12.36 1.98 11.42
C VAL A 57 12.74 3.30 12.08
N GLN A 58 13.25 3.28 13.32
CA GLN A 58 13.72 4.49 14.02
C GLN A 58 14.76 5.25 13.20
N MET A 59 15.72 4.57 12.57
CA MET A 59 16.73 5.21 11.74
C MET A 59 16.11 6.00 10.58
N VAL A 60 15.07 5.44 9.94
CA VAL A 60 14.36 6.13 8.85
C VAL A 60 13.55 7.30 9.39
N VAL A 61 12.81 7.12 10.49
CA VAL A 61 12.01 8.17 11.13
C VAL A 61 12.89 9.36 11.55
N GLU A 62 14.01 9.09 12.20
CA GLU A 62 14.97 10.13 12.62
C GLU A 62 15.50 10.97 11.45
N TYR A 63 15.66 10.36 10.29
CA TYR A 63 16.07 11.09 9.09
C TYR A 63 14.89 11.83 8.45
N ALA A 64 13.80 11.11 8.18
CA ALA A 64 12.64 11.61 7.45
C ALA A 64 11.98 12.82 8.09
N HIS A 65 11.81 12.82 9.41
CA HIS A 65 11.18 13.91 10.14
C HIS A 65 11.97 15.23 10.09
N LYS A 66 13.29 15.22 9.82
CA LYS A 66 14.08 16.44 9.58
C LYS A 66 13.65 17.17 8.30
N PHE A 67 13.03 16.48 7.37
CA PHE A 67 12.61 16.97 6.06
C PHE A 67 11.09 17.05 5.90
N ASP A 68 10.34 16.90 6.99
CA ASP A 68 8.88 16.89 6.99
C ASP A 68 8.34 15.80 6.03
N VAL A 69 8.86 14.59 6.19
CA VAL A 69 8.49 13.39 5.44
C VAL A 69 7.84 12.39 6.37
N THR A 70 6.65 11.91 5.99
CA THR A 70 5.91 10.89 6.75
C THR A 70 6.49 9.50 6.53
N VAL A 71 6.52 8.70 7.60
CA VAL A 71 7.03 7.33 7.59
C VAL A 71 5.93 6.34 7.96
N GLU A 72 5.74 5.35 7.09
CA GLU A 72 4.93 4.17 7.35
C GLU A 72 5.83 3.02 7.79
N GLY A 73 5.39 2.31 8.82
CA GLY A 73 6.02 1.05 9.25
C GLY A 73 5.01 -0.08 9.23
N GLU A 74 5.49 -1.32 9.21
CA GLU A 74 4.65 -2.52 9.21
C GLU A 74 4.97 -3.42 10.40
N LEU A 75 3.91 -3.92 11.04
CA LEU A 75 3.99 -4.90 12.11
C LEU A 75 3.05 -6.09 11.85
N GLY A 76 3.59 -7.28 11.99
CA GLY A 76 3.03 -8.51 11.48
C GLY A 76 3.66 -8.84 10.13
N ILE A 77 3.35 -10.00 9.57
CA ILE A 77 3.90 -10.45 8.29
C ILE A 77 2.74 -10.80 7.37
N LEU A 78 2.64 -10.11 6.25
CA LEU A 78 1.72 -10.48 5.19
C LEU A 78 2.37 -11.53 4.29
N GLY A 79 1.63 -12.58 3.94
CA GLY A 79 2.02 -13.55 2.91
C GLY A 79 1.76 -13.03 1.50
N GLY A 80 2.12 -13.83 0.50
CA GLY A 80 1.85 -13.55 -0.91
C GLY A 80 3.00 -12.91 -1.67
N GLN A 81 2.70 -12.31 -2.81
CA GLN A 81 3.68 -11.68 -3.68
C GLN A 81 3.29 -10.25 -4.01
N GLU A 82 4.21 -9.32 -3.76
CA GLU A 82 4.13 -7.94 -4.21
C GLU A 82 5.43 -7.53 -4.89
N ASP A 83 5.32 -7.14 -6.17
CA ASP A 83 6.44 -6.86 -7.07
C ASP A 83 7.52 -7.96 -7.01
N ASP A 84 8.74 -7.66 -6.54
CA ASP A 84 9.85 -8.62 -6.42
C ASP A 84 9.88 -9.33 -5.05
N LEU A 85 9.01 -8.94 -4.09
CA LEU A 85 8.92 -9.54 -2.78
C LEU A 85 7.95 -10.72 -2.78
N VAL A 86 8.43 -11.90 -2.42
CA VAL A 86 7.63 -13.13 -2.31
C VAL A 86 7.78 -13.68 -0.89
N ARG A 87 6.66 -13.83 -0.18
CA ARG A 87 6.61 -14.42 1.17
C ARG A 87 5.65 -15.59 1.20
N ASP A 88 6.06 -16.71 1.80
CA ASP A 88 5.19 -17.89 1.95
C ASP A 88 4.03 -17.53 2.92
N ASP A 89 2.80 -17.93 2.56
CA ASP A 89 1.61 -17.76 3.42
C ASP A 89 1.80 -18.40 4.81
N LYS A 90 2.68 -19.40 4.92
CA LYS A 90 3.03 -20.05 6.20
C LYS A 90 3.79 -19.14 7.16
N ASP A 91 4.48 -18.15 6.64
CA ASP A 91 5.24 -17.17 7.43
C ASP A 91 4.39 -15.98 7.87
N SER A 92 3.13 -15.90 7.42
CA SER A 92 2.16 -14.88 7.80
C SER A 92 1.94 -14.86 9.32
N LYS A 93 2.05 -13.69 9.91
CA LYS A 93 1.82 -13.44 11.34
C LYS A 93 0.94 -12.24 11.55
N TYR A 94 -0.16 -12.41 12.25
CA TYR A 94 -1.07 -11.31 12.58
C TYR A 94 -0.42 -10.32 13.56
N THR A 95 -0.74 -9.04 13.39
CA THR A 95 -0.31 -7.97 14.29
C THR A 95 -0.84 -8.21 15.70
N ASN A 96 0.05 -8.18 16.69
CA ASN A 96 -0.33 -8.23 18.10
C ASN A 96 -0.67 -6.82 18.60
N PRO A 97 -1.86 -6.57 19.20
CA PRO A 97 -2.28 -5.23 19.61
C PRO A 97 -1.35 -4.59 20.66
N ALA A 98 -0.84 -5.35 21.62
CA ALA A 98 0.08 -4.81 22.63
C ALA A 98 1.43 -4.41 22.02
N GLN A 99 1.95 -5.23 21.09
CA GLN A 99 3.15 -4.90 20.33
C GLN A 99 2.93 -3.70 19.39
N ALA A 100 1.73 -3.56 18.79
CA ALA A 100 1.41 -2.43 17.93
C ALA A 100 1.52 -1.09 18.68
N LYS A 101 1.00 -1.02 19.91
CA LYS A 101 1.15 0.15 20.78
C LYS A 101 2.62 0.47 21.05
N GLU A 102 3.37 -0.51 21.54
CA GLU A 102 4.80 -0.36 21.86
C GLU A 102 5.61 0.04 20.62
N TYR A 103 5.31 -0.58 19.47
CA TYR A 103 5.98 -0.29 18.21
C TYR A 103 5.80 1.17 17.79
N VAL A 104 4.57 1.69 17.79
CA VAL A 104 4.27 3.08 17.46
C VAL A 104 4.94 4.05 18.43
N GLU A 105 4.85 3.80 19.73
CA GLU A 105 5.48 4.65 20.77
C GLU A 105 7.01 4.70 20.65
N ARG A 106 7.64 3.58 20.29
CA ARG A 106 9.11 3.48 20.21
C ARG A 106 9.65 3.95 18.87
N THR A 107 8.94 3.70 17.78
CA THR A 107 9.42 4.07 16.43
C THR A 107 9.12 5.52 16.07
N GLY A 108 7.98 6.06 16.51
CA GLY A 108 7.51 7.39 16.14
C GLY A 108 7.04 7.48 14.69
N ILE A 109 6.59 6.38 14.08
CA ILE A 109 6.00 6.35 12.72
C ILE A 109 4.71 7.17 12.63
N ASP A 110 4.36 7.60 11.44
CA ASP A 110 3.17 8.42 11.15
C ASP A 110 1.96 7.57 10.73
N SER A 111 2.19 6.35 10.24
CA SER A 111 1.14 5.38 9.93
C SER A 111 1.63 3.95 10.13
N LEU A 112 0.71 3.04 10.47
CA LEU A 112 1.00 1.64 10.76
C LEU A 112 0.25 0.71 9.82
N ALA A 113 0.97 -0.06 9.01
CA ALA A 113 0.43 -1.19 8.26
C ALA A 113 0.26 -2.41 9.19
N VAL A 114 -0.94 -3.01 9.15
CA VAL A 114 -1.34 -4.08 10.05
C VAL A 114 -1.69 -5.36 9.30
N ALA A 115 -1.20 -6.49 9.79
CA ALA A 115 -1.56 -7.82 9.29
C ALA A 115 -2.79 -8.33 10.05
N ILE A 116 -3.93 -8.38 9.36
CA ILE A 116 -5.22 -8.83 9.90
C ILE A 116 -5.89 -9.90 9.03
N GLY A 117 -5.10 -10.61 8.19
CA GLY A 117 -5.59 -11.70 7.34
C GLY A 117 -5.64 -11.38 5.85
N THR A 118 -5.08 -10.27 5.43
CA THR A 118 -4.80 -9.97 4.03
C THR A 118 -3.46 -10.55 3.58
N ALA A 119 -3.29 -10.70 2.26
CA ALA A 119 -2.04 -11.12 1.62
C ALA A 119 -1.86 -10.39 0.29
N HIS A 120 -0.63 -10.27 -0.17
CA HIS A 120 -0.33 -9.63 -1.45
C HIS A 120 -0.59 -10.56 -2.64
N GLY A 121 -1.00 -9.98 -3.77
CA GLY A 121 -1.20 -10.73 -5.02
C GLY A 121 -2.62 -11.24 -5.22
N VAL A 122 -2.74 -12.40 -5.87
CA VAL A 122 -4.03 -13.04 -6.19
C VAL A 122 -4.39 -14.05 -5.12
N TYR A 123 -5.53 -13.87 -4.48
CA TYR A 123 -6.05 -14.83 -3.53
C TYR A 123 -6.47 -16.15 -4.19
N LYS A 124 -6.11 -17.27 -3.57
CA LYS A 124 -6.58 -18.61 -3.97
C LYS A 124 -7.96 -18.92 -3.38
N GLU A 125 -8.22 -18.36 -2.21
CA GLU A 125 -9.50 -18.49 -1.49
C GLU A 125 -9.90 -17.08 -1.01
N GLU A 126 -11.18 -16.88 -0.71
CA GLU A 126 -11.66 -15.61 -0.18
C GLU A 126 -10.99 -15.28 1.16
N PRO A 127 -10.33 -14.10 1.28
CA PRO A 127 -9.67 -13.71 2.52
C PRO A 127 -10.68 -13.50 3.64
N LYS A 128 -10.28 -13.85 4.87
CA LYS A 128 -11.07 -13.63 6.08
C LYS A 128 -10.33 -12.68 7.00
N LEU A 129 -10.81 -11.44 7.06
CA LEU A 129 -10.21 -10.41 7.89
C LEU A 129 -10.59 -10.59 9.37
N ASP A 130 -9.61 -10.45 10.26
CA ASP A 130 -9.80 -10.45 11.71
C ASP A 130 -10.19 -9.04 12.18
N PHE A 131 -11.50 -8.76 12.15
CA PHE A 131 -12.04 -7.47 12.54
C PHE A 131 -12.00 -7.22 14.06
N GLU A 132 -11.98 -8.27 14.88
CA GLU A 132 -11.83 -8.14 16.33
C GLU A 132 -10.43 -7.64 16.65
N ARG A 133 -9.42 -8.23 16.04
CA ARG A 133 -8.03 -7.78 16.13
C ARG A 133 -7.85 -6.35 15.63
N LEU A 134 -8.47 -5.98 14.51
CA LEU A 134 -8.42 -4.60 14.01
C LEU A 134 -8.98 -3.62 15.03
N ALA A 135 -10.12 -3.93 15.65
CA ALA A 135 -10.72 -3.10 16.68
C ALA A 135 -9.83 -3.01 17.94
N GLU A 136 -9.19 -4.10 18.35
CA GLU A 136 -8.22 -4.12 19.46
C GLU A 136 -6.99 -3.25 19.17
N ILE A 137 -6.44 -3.32 17.95
CA ILE A 137 -5.32 -2.48 17.52
C ILE A 137 -5.75 -1.01 17.52
N ARG A 138 -6.91 -0.69 16.92
CA ARG A 138 -7.41 0.69 16.86
C ARG A 138 -7.65 1.29 18.25
N ALA A 139 -8.04 0.48 19.22
CA ALA A 139 -8.26 0.93 20.60
C ALA A 139 -6.97 1.38 21.34
N VAL A 140 -5.79 0.95 20.86
CA VAL A 140 -4.49 1.22 21.51
C VAL A 140 -3.50 2.01 20.63
N VAL A 141 -3.84 2.24 19.36
CA VAL A 141 -3.02 2.97 18.37
C VAL A 141 -3.80 4.16 17.87
N ASP A 142 -3.28 5.37 18.06
CA ASP A 142 -3.97 6.62 17.66
C ASP A 142 -3.62 7.10 16.25
N ILE A 143 -2.49 6.66 15.67
CA ILE A 143 -2.08 7.03 14.32
C ILE A 143 -2.92 6.33 13.24
N PRO A 144 -2.90 6.82 11.97
CA PRO A 144 -3.51 6.17 10.82
C PRO A 144 -3.12 4.69 10.68
N LEU A 145 -4.12 3.82 10.45
CA LEU A 145 -3.91 2.39 10.15
C LEU A 145 -4.03 2.14 8.65
N VAL A 146 -3.18 1.25 8.15
CA VAL A 146 -3.07 0.92 6.72
C VAL A 146 -3.40 -0.55 6.49
N LEU A 147 -4.21 -0.81 5.45
CA LEU A 147 -4.54 -2.14 4.96
C LEU A 147 -3.77 -2.42 3.67
N HIS A 148 -2.76 -3.26 3.73
CA HIS A 148 -2.08 -3.82 2.57
C HIS A 148 -2.80 -5.06 2.04
N GLY A 149 -2.49 -5.46 0.80
CA GLY A 149 -3.05 -6.66 0.19
C GLY A 149 -4.56 -6.62 -0.03
N ALA A 150 -5.14 -5.45 -0.25
CA ALA A 150 -6.59 -5.31 -0.40
C ALA A 150 -7.14 -5.70 -1.78
N SER A 151 -6.28 -6.02 -2.77
CA SER A 151 -6.71 -6.53 -4.07
C SER A 151 -7.41 -7.88 -3.92
N GLY A 152 -8.69 -7.98 -4.34
CA GLY A 152 -9.48 -9.22 -4.22
C GLY A 152 -10.19 -9.40 -2.88
N VAL A 153 -10.04 -8.47 -1.94
CA VAL A 153 -10.86 -8.45 -0.72
C VAL A 153 -12.28 -7.97 -1.06
N PRO A 154 -13.33 -8.68 -0.59
CA PRO A 154 -14.72 -8.26 -0.81
C PRO A 154 -14.99 -6.82 -0.34
N ALA A 155 -15.79 -6.08 -1.12
CA ALA A 155 -16.02 -4.66 -0.88
C ALA A 155 -16.66 -4.36 0.49
N ASP A 156 -17.50 -5.23 1.00
CA ASP A 156 -18.11 -5.12 2.31
C ASP A 156 -17.08 -5.30 3.43
N GLN A 157 -16.10 -6.19 3.26
CA GLN A 157 -15.00 -6.38 4.20
C GLN A 157 -14.06 -5.16 4.23
N VAL A 158 -13.73 -4.58 3.06
CA VAL A 158 -12.92 -3.35 3.00
C VAL A 158 -13.66 -2.19 3.68
N LYS A 159 -14.95 -2.01 3.40
CA LYS A 159 -15.76 -0.97 4.05
C LYS A 159 -15.80 -1.15 5.57
N ARG A 160 -16.01 -2.38 6.03
CA ARG A 160 -15.99 -2.69 7.46
C ARG A 160 -14.64 -2.40 8.10
N ALA A 161 -13.54 -2.69 7.41
CA ALA A 161 -12.20 -2.33 7.90
C ALA A 161 -12.01 -0.81 8.01
N ILE A 162 -12.52 -0.03 7.05
CA ILE A 162 -12.52 1.44 7.09
C ILE A 162 -13.36 1.95 8.26
N ASP A 163 -14.57 1.41 8.47
CA ASP A 163 -15.43 1.77 9.59
C ASP A 163 -14.78 1.48 10.97
N LEU A 164 -13.88 0.49 11.01
CA LEU A 164 -13.09 0.12 12.20
C LEU A 164 -11.75 0.85 12.32
N GLY A 165 -11.44 1.79 11.42
CA GLY A 165 -10.31 2.70 11.58
C GLY A 165 -9.16 2.56 10.58
N ILE A 166 -9.30 1.74 9.54
CA ILE A 166 -8.37 1.80 8.39
C ILE A 166 -8.58 3.12 7.65
N THR A 167 -7.49 3.82 7.38
CA THR A 167 -7.50 5.14 6.72
C THR A 167 -6.75 5.15 5.38
N LYS A 168 -5.90 4.16 5.11
CA LYS A 168 -5.20 3.95 3.84
C LYS A 168 -5.41 2.51 3.39
N VAL A 169 -5.71 2.30 2.10
CA VAL A 169 -5.92 0.98 1.50
C VAL A 169 -5.03 0.83 0.28
N ASN A 170 -4.13 -0.16 0.28
CA ASN A 170 -3.24 -0.46 -0.84
C ASN A 170 -3.88 -1.47 -1.80
N ILE A 171 -4.01 -1.08 -3.07
CA ILE A 171 -4.60 -1.89 -4.14
C ILE A 171 -3.68 -1.81 -5.36
N ALA A 172 -3.10 -2.93 -5.78
CA ALA A 172 -2.19 -2.99 -6.93
C ALA A 172 -2.63 -4.04 -7.96
N THR A 173 -2.75 -5.31 -7.57
CA THR A 173 -3.00 -6.44 -8.47
C THR A 173 -4.28 -6.27 -9.29
N GLU A 174 -5.38 -5.83 -8.68
CA GLU A 174 -6.64 -5.58 -9.41
C GLU A 174 -6.57 -4.46 -10.43
N LEU A 175 -5.58 -3.58 -10.35
CA LEU A 175 -5.31 -2.56 -11.37
C LEU A 175 -4.41 -3.09 -12.48
N LYS A 176 -3.40 -3.88 -12.13
CA LYS A 176 -2.42 -4.44 -13.07
C LYS A 176 -3.05 -5.49 -14.00
N MET A 177 -3.93 -6.35 -13.47
CA MET A 177 -4.53 -7.46 -14.24
C MET A 177 -5.37 -7.00 -15.44
N PRO A 178 -6.40 -6.17 -15.31
CA PRO A 178 -7.23 -5.75 -16.45
C PRO A 178 -6.43 -4.96 -17.49
N PHE A 179 -5.41 -4.22 -17.07
CA PHE A 179 -4.48 -3.58 -18.00
C PHE A 179 -3.74 -4.61 -18.86
N ALA A 180 -3.15 -5.63 -18.24
CA ALA A 180 -2.38 -6.66 -18.93
C ALA A 180 -3.27 -7.54 -19.82
N GLU A 181 -4.48 -7.88 -19.37
CA GLU A 181 -5.45 -8.67 -20.14
C GLU A 181 -5.90 -7.91 -21.39
N THR A 182 -6.37 -6.68 -21.24
CA THR A 182 -6.78 -5.84 -22.37
C THR A 182 -5.63 -5.60 -23.36
N LEU A 183 -4.41 -5.38 -22.84
CA LEU A 183 -3.22 -5.21 -23.68
C LEU A 183 -2.97 -6.46 -24.55
N ARG A 184 -3.02 -7.66 -23.95
CA ARG A 184 -2.87 -8.93 -24.69
C ARG A 184 -3.94 -9.09 -25.77
N GLU A 185 -5.21 -8.84 -25.41
CA GLU A 185 -6.32 -8.94 -26.37
C GLU A 185 -6.15 -8.01 -27.58
N VAL A 186 -5.77 -6.74 -27.33
CA VAL A 186 -5.55 -5.76 -28.41
C VAL A 186 -4.42 -6.21 -29.33
N LEU A 187 -3.31 -6.69 -28.79
CA LEU A 187 -2.16 -7.14 -29.58
C LEU A 187 -2.43 -8.45 -30.33
N ILE A 188 -3.21 -9.39 -29.76
CA ILE A 188 -3.64 -10.62 -30.43
C ILE A 188 -4.55 -10.28 -31.60
N ASN A 189 -5.51 -9.38 -31.42
CA ASN A 189 -6.46 -8.98 -32.47
C ASN A 189 -5.85 -8.09 -33.55
N ASN A 190 -4.75 -7.39 -33.24
CA ASN A 190 -4.05 -6.48 -34.14
C ASN A 190 -2.53 -6.73 -34.11
N PRO A 191 -2.05 -7.88 -34.63
CA PRO A 191 -0.66 -8.30 -34.43
C PRO A 191 0.38 -7.40 -35.14
N ASN A 192 -0.04 -6.57 -36.09
CA ASN A 192 0.82 -5.63 -36.81
C ASN A 192 0.76 -4.19 -36.26
N GLU A 193 0.02 -3.96 -35.17
CA GLU A 193 -0.07 -2.62 -34.59
C GLU A 193 1.23 -2.26 -33.87
N SER A 194 1.89 -1.22 -34.29
CA SER A 194 3.16 -0.72 -33.76
C SER A 194 3.03 0.58 -32.94
N ASP A 195 1.84 1.24 -33.00
CA ASP A 195 1.62 2.48 -32.27
C ASP A 195 1.19 2.22 -30.83
N PRO A 196 2.04 2.53 -29.80
CA PRO A 196 1.70 2.29 -28.40
C PRO A 196 0.44 3.04 -27.94
N ARG A 197 0.09 4.15 -28.53
CA ARG A 197 -1.13 4.90 -28.19
C ARG A 197 -2.39 4.08 -28.45
N LYS A 198 -2.37 3.19 -29.45
CA LYS A 198 -3.52 2.37 -29.84
C LYS A 198 -3.68 1.14 -28.96
N TYR A 199 -2.62 0.55 -28.42
CA TYR A 199 -2.73 -0.61 -27.53
C TYR A 199 -2.70 -0.23 -26.05
N PHE A 200 -2.01 0.84 -25.63
CA PHE A 200 -2.09 1.32 -24.25
C PHE A 200 -3.38 2.10 -23.94
N GLY A 201 -4.00 2.73 -24.96
CA GLY A 201 -5.26 3.45 -24.77
C GLY A 201 -6.35 2.60 -24.12
N PRO A 202 -6.79 1.51 -24.78
CA PRO A 202 -7.77 0.58 -24.20
C PRO A 202 -7.36 -0.03 -22.88
N ALA A 203 -6.08 -0.42 -22.72
CA ALA A 203 -5.56 -0.98 -21.48
C ALA A 203 -5.63 0.01 -20.29
N LYS A 204 -5.33 1.30 -20.54
CA LYS A 204 -5.51 2.35 -19.52
C LYS A 204 -6.97 2.56 -19.15
N GLU A 205 -7.88 2.52 -20.10
CA GLU A 205 -9.31 2.67 -19.80
C GLU A 205 -9.87 1.50 -18.98
N SER A 206 -9.38 0.27 -19.18
CA SER A 206 -9.78 -0.87 -18.36
C SER A 206 -9.28 -0.71 -16.90
N MET A 207 -8.02 -0.33 -16.70
CA MET A 207 -7.48 -0.01 -15.37
C MET A 207 -8.24 1.15 -14.70
N LYS A 208 -8.55 2.21 -15.44
CA LYS A 208 -9.28 3.38 -14.93
C LYS A 208 -10.67 3.02 -14.39
N LYS A 209 -11.38 2.09 -15.05
CA LYS A 209 -12.68 1.62 -14.55
C LYS A 209 -12.55 1.00 -13.16
N VAL A 210 -11.57 0.11 -12.98
CA VAL A 210 -11.30 -0.50 -11.68
C VAL A 210 -10.87 0.55 -10.65
N ALA A 211 -10.03 1.50 -11.02
CA ALA A 211 -9.63 2.58 -10.11
C ALA A 211 -10.85 3.38 -9.61
N ILE A 212 -11.80 3.71 -10.48
CA ILE A 212 -13.05 4.39 -10.10
C ILE A 212 -13.86 3.53 -9.13
N GLU A 213 -14.02 2.23 -9.41
CA GLU A 213 -14.73 1.30 -8.52
C GLU A 213 -14.09 1.26 -7.13
N LYS A 214 -12.75 1.23 -7.05
CA LYS A 214 -12.03 1.23 -5.76
C LYS A 214 -12.15 2.56 -5.01
N ILE A 215 -12.10 3.70 -5.70
CA ILE A 215 -12.36 5.02 -5.10
C ILE A 215 -13.76 5.07 -4.48
N LEU A 216 -14.77 4.58 -5.21
CA LEU A 216 -16.15 4.51 -4.70
C LEU A 216 -16.28 3.51 -3.54
N MET A 217 -15.63 2.35 -3.64
CA MET A 217 -15.59 1.34 -2.58
C MET A 217 -15.03 1.90 -1.28
N CYS A 218 -13.93 2.64 -1.35
CA CYS A 218 -13.28 3.26 -0.20
C CYS A 218 -13.98 4.53 0.30
N GLY A 219 -15.00 5.03 -0.40
CA GLY A 219 -15.69 6.27 -0.04
C GLY A 219 -14.83 7.52 -0.19
N SER A 220 -13.80 7.46 -1.06
CA SER A 220 -12.85 8.56 -1.27
C SER A 220 -13.33 9.59 -2.30
N ASN A 221 -14.47 9.34 -2.97
CA ASN A 221 -15.03 10.27 -3.94
C ASN A 221 -15.55 11.55 -3.26
N GLY A 222 -15.13 12.70 -3.77
CA GLY A 222 -15.52 14.01 -3.23
C GLY A 222 -14.88 14.39 -1.89
N LYS A 223 -13.74 13.76 -1.57
CA LYS A 223 -12.93 14.06 -0.37
C LYS A 223 -11.74 14.94 -0.76
#